data_e5d4320fb7c25eb428022af63735f282
#
_entry.id   e5d4320fb7c25eb428022af63735f282
#
_cell.length_a   1.000
_cell.length_b   1.000
_cell.length_c   1.000
_cell.angle_alpha   90.00
_cell.angle_beta   90.00
_cell.angle_gamma   90.00
#
_symmetry.space_group_name_H-M   'P 1'
#
loop_
_entity.id
_entity.type
_entity.pdbx_description
1 polymer ?
#
loop_
_entity_poly.entity_id
_entity_poly.type
_entity_poly.pdbx_seq_one_letter_code
_entity_poly.pdbx_strand_id
1 'polypeptide(L)'
;MFGSVFFNHKYLWLLPLLLFLNGCDSDPPAPKNIQQVGTITIKPETIESNYQLAGRTVASEISQVRPQVNGVVIEQLFKEGTQVNKGQPLYKIDSSLYRDSVDEAAGNLALAKATVNSTRLQAERYKELIKVNGVSQQELDNAQSAYEQAKATVAVNEAVLKTAR
;
A
#
# COMPACT_ATOMS: atom_id res chain seq x y z
N MET A 1 75.60 -50.10 104.26
CA MET A 1 74.56 -50.02 105.24
C MET A 1 73.24 -50.39 104.53
N PHE A 2 72.70 -51.53 104.83
CA PHE A 2 71.61 -52.19 104.18
C PHE A 2 70.26 -51.48 104.50
N GLY A 3 69.44 -51.27 103.52
CA GLY A 3 68.05 -50.92 103.70
C GLY A 3 67.16 -51.86 102.85
N SER A 4 66.61 -52.84 103.55
CA SER A 4 65.68 -53.82 102.98
C SER A 4 64.33 -53.19 102.65
N VAL A 5 63.95 -53.24 101.36
CA VAL A 5 62.64 -52.88 100.94
C VAL A 5 61.76 -54.13 101.01
N PHE A 6 60.85 -54.13 101.93
CA PHE A 6 59.82 -55.12 102.04
C PHE A 6 58.83 -54.96 100.83
N PHE A 7 58.90 -55.89 99.90
CA PHE A 7 57.95 -56.00 98.82
C PHE A 7 56.66 -56.61 99.37
N ASN A 8 55.68 -55.83 99.57
CA ASN A 8 54.41 -56.21 100.11
C ASN A 8 53.60 -57.04 99.09
N HIS A 9 53.49 -58.32 99.30
CA HIS A 9 52.89 -59.33 98.43
C HIS A 9 51.41 -59.08 98.04
N LYS A 10 50.77 -58.12 98.66
CA LYS A 10 49.38 -57.74 98.42
C LYS A 10 49.12 -57.04 97.04
N TYR A 11 50.12 -56.51 96.43
CA TYR A 11 49.97 -55.81 95.19
C TYR A 11 50.39 -56.64 93.94
N LEU A 12 50.82 -57.89 94.14
CA LEU A 12 51.21 -58.73 93.03
C LEU A 12 50.02 -59.23 92.21
N TRP A 13 48.80 -59.16 92.71
CA TRP A 13 47.58 -59.54 92.05
C TRP A 13 46.98 -58.37 91.25
N LEU A 14 47.45 -57.17 91.43
CA LEU A 14 46.98 -56.01 90.67
C LEU A 14 47.71 -55.80 89.32
N LEU A 15 48.85 -56.46 89.16
CA LEU A 15 49.70 -56.40 88.00
C LEU A 15 49.03 -57.06 86.76
N PRO A 16 48.36 -58.23 86.84
CA PRO A 16 47.67 -58.77 85.68
C PRO A 16 46.40 -58.04 85.32
N LEU A 17 45.78 -57.33 86.25
CA LEU A 17 44.55 -56.55 85.98
C LEU A 17 44.83 -55.28 85.08
N LEU A 18 46.07 -54.71 85.19
CA LEU A 18 46.47 -53.55 84.34
C LEU A 18 46.82 -53.93 82.93
N LEU A 19 47.11 -55.22 82.62
CA LEU A 19 47.43 -55.70 81.30
C LEU A 19 46.19 -55.95 80.42
N PHE A 20 44.98 -56.03 80.97
CA PHE A 20 43.76 -56.25 80.25
C PHE A 20 43.05 -54.93 79.77
N LEU A 21 43.58 -53.75 80.09
CA LEU A 21 42.99 -52.49 79.71
C LEU A 21 43.50 -51.88 78.35
N ASN A 22 44.41 -52.57 77.69
CA ASN A 22 44.95 -52.08 76.41
C ASN A 22 44.35 -52.73 75.16
N GLY A 23 43.16 -53.32 75.25
CA GLY A 23 42.52 -54.08 74.17
C GLY A 23 41.36 -53.38 73.49
N CYS A 24 41.35 -52.04 73.33
CA CYS A 24 40.45 -51.38 72.43
C CYS A 24 41.28 -50.77 71.30
N ASP A 25 41.72 -51.63 70.41
CA ASP A 25 42.13 -51.18 69.05
C ASP A 25 40.85 -50.89 68.28
N SER A 26 40.51 -49.60 68.24
CA SER A 26 39.44 -49.14 67.38
C SER A 26 39.94 -49.23 65.98
N ASP A 27 39.53 -50.22 65.23
CA ASP A 27 39.71 -50.24 63.79
C ASP A 27 39.32 -48.86 63.20
N PRO A 28 40.20 -48.27 62.43
CA PRO A 28 39.83 -47.02 61.71
C PRO A 28 38.55 -47.28 60.91
N PRO A 29 37.57 -46.37 60.98
CA PRO A 29 36.34 -46.59 60.26
C PRO A 29 36.67 -46.85 58.78
N ALA A 30 36.16 -47.96 58.28
CA ALA A 30 36.35 -48.35 56.90
C ALA A 30 36.05 -47.14 55.98
N PRO A 31 36.89 -46.86 54.96
CA PRO A 31 36.69 -45.74 54.13
C PRO A 31 35.27 -45.84 53.52
N LYS A 32 34.41 -44.86 53.83
CA LYS A 32 33.09 -44.73 53.19
C LYS A 32 33.35 -44.77 51.72
N ASN A 33 32.84 -45.79 51.04
CA ASN A 33 32.88 -45.86 49.59
C ASN A 33 32.01 -44.73 49.04
N ILE A 34 32.61 -43.56 48.82
CA ILE A 34 31.94 -42.38 48.24
C ILE A 34 31.72 -42.71 46.76
N GLN A 35 30.51 -43.04 46.48
CA GLN A 35 30.09 -43.28 45.09
C GLN A 35 30.35 -41.99 44.27
N GLN A 36 31.27 -42.03 43.32
CA GLN A 36 31.53 -40.92 42.43
C GLN A 36 30.36 -40.83 41.46
N VAL A 37 29.61 -39.74 41.54
CA VAL A 37 28.53 -39.42 40.62
C VAL A 37 28.99 -38.29 39.70
N GLY A 38 28.82 -38.49 38.42
CA GLY A 38 29.03 -37.43 37.44
C GLY A 38 27.88 -36.41 37.56
N THR A 39 28.21 -35.15 37.79
CA THR A 39 27.24 -34.07 37.81
C THR A 39 27.42 -33.23 36.54
N ILE A 40 26.32 -32.90 35.88
CA ILE A 40 26.29 -31.97 34.78
C ILE A 40 25.68 -30.65 35.28
N THR A 41 26.47 -29.58 35.19
CA THR A 41 25.95 -28.25 35.50
C THR A 41 25.21 -27.73 34.30
N ILE A 42 23.89 -27.61 34.39
CA ILE A 42 23.06 -27.04 33.35
C ILE A 42 23.26 -25.53 33.37
N LYS A 43 23.76 -24.96 32.28
CA LYS A 43 23.85 -23.52 32.07
C LYS A 43 22.66 -23.11 31.21
N PRO A 44 21.95 -22.03 31.55
CA PRO A 44 20.94 -21.49 30.66
C PRO A 44 21.61 -20.98 29.41
N GLU A 45 21.16 -21.46 28.27
CA GLU A 45 21.58 -21.02 26.95
C GLU A 45 20.37 -20.43 26.19
N THR A 46 20.56 -19.27 25.60
CA THR A 46 19.51 -18.65 24.77
C THR A 46 19.51 -19.35 23.42
N ILE A 47 18.47 -20.07 23.12
CA ILE A 47 18.26 -20.73 21.84
C ILE A 47 17.35 -19.83 21.00
N GLU A 48 17.85 -19.38 19.85
CA GLU A 48 17.02 -18.70 18.85
C GLU A 48 16.16 -19.77 18.16
N SER A 49 14.86 -19.68 18.40
CA SER A 49 13.89 -20.55 17.74
C SER A 49 13.39 -19.88 16.46
N ASN A 50 13.88 -20.33 15.32
CA ASN A 50 13.45 -19.86 14.02
C ASN A 50 12.33 -20.76 13.46
N TYR A 51 11.16 -20.18 13.24
CA TYR A 51 10.05 -20.88 12.60
C TYR A 51 9.93 -20.43 11.14
N GLN A 52 10.01 -21.37 10.22
CA GLN A 52 9.71 -21.12 8.80
C GLN A 52 8.21 -21.37 8.58
N LEU A 53 7.49 -20.29 8.31
CA LEU A 53 6.07 -20.34 7.99
C LEU A 53 5.88 -20.07 6.51
N ALA A 54 5.10 -20.94 5.86
CA ALA A 54 4.69 -20.70 4.48
C ALA A 54 3.67 -19.57 4.46
N GLY A 55 3.93 -18.54 3.66
CA GLY A 55 3.05 -17.38 3.50
C GLY A 55 2.96 -16.94 2.05
N ARG A 56 1.93 -16.17 1.74
CA ARG A 56 1.74 -15.50 0.46
C ARG A 56 1.71 -14.00 0.69
N THR A 57 2.49 -13.26 -0.07
CA THR A 57 2.38 -11.80 -0.11
C THR A 57 1.19 -11.40 -0.97
N VAL A 58 0.41 -10.46 -0.49
CA VAL A 58 -0.68 -9.82 -1.23
C VAL A 58 -0.42 -8.33 -1.26
N ALA A 59 -0.86 -7.66 -2.34
CA ALA A 59 -0.76 -6.22 -2.43
C ALA A 59 -1.67 -5.58 -1.36
N SER A 60 -1.18 -4.54 -0.69
CA SER A 60 -1.99 -3.76 0.26
C SER A 60 -3.05 -2.94 -0.46
N GLU A 61 -2.75 -2.48 -1.67
CA GLU A 61 -3.67 -1.73 -2.52
C GLU A 61 -3.57 -2.23 -3.96
N ILE A 62 -4.72 -2.37 -4.61
CA ILE A 62 -4.82 -2.71 -6.03
C ILE A 62 -5.71 -1.66 -6.69
N SER A 63 -5.19 -0.97 -7.68
CA SER A 63 -5.95 -0.01 -8.47
C SER A 63 -6.09 -0.48 -9.92
N GLN A 64 -7.32 -0.43 -10.43
CA GLN A 64 -7.60 -0.72 -11.83
C GLN A 64 -7.71 0.60 -12.59
N VAL A 65 -6.78 0.85 -13.49
CA VAL A 65 -6.82 1.99 -14.39
C VAL A 65 -7.64 1.61 -15.63
N ARG A 66 -8.81 2.27 -15.79
CA ARG A 66 -9.70 2.05 -16.94
C ARG A 66 -9.84 3.35 -17.71
N PRO A 67 -9.82 3.31 -19.05
CA PRO A 67 -10.14 4.49 -19.86
C PRO A 67 -11.62 4.85 -19.69
N GLN A 68 -11.93 6.14 -19.78
CA GLN A 68 -13.31 6.66 -19.78
C GLN A 68 -13.89 6.76 -21.20
N VAL A 69 -13.10 6.41 -22.21
CA VAL A 69 -13.47 6.49 -23.63
C VAL A 69 -13.32 5.13 -24.27
N ASN A 70 -14.15 4.86 -25.29
CA ASN A 70 -14.05 3.66 -26.10
C ASN A 70 -13.12 3.91 -27.27
N GLY A 71 -12.26 2.93 -27.58
CA GLY A 71 -11.35 3.06 -28.71
C GLY A 71 -10.36 1.92 -28.80
N VAL A 72 -9.63 1.84 -29.88
CA VAL A 72 -8.58 0.86 -30.10
C VAL A 72 -7.29 1.40 -29.49
N VAL A 73 -6.60 0.56 -28.72
CA VAL A 73 -5.26 0.89 -28.18
C VAL A 73 -4.27 0.80 -29.34
N ILE A 74 -3.62 1.90 -29.65
CA ILE A 74 -2.59 1.98 -30.69
C ILE A 74 -1.22 1.63 -30.15
N GLU A 75 -0.91 2.09 -28.93
CA GLU A 75 0.42 2.01 -28.38
C GLU A 75 0.37 1.85 -26.86
N GLN A 76 1.25 1.00 -26.34
CA GLN A 76 1.54 0.87 -24.90
C GLN A 76 2.84 1.62 -24.59
N LEU A 77 2.78 2.59 -23.69
CA LEU A 77 3.86 3.51 -23.38
C LEU A 77 4.64 3.15 -22.10
N PHE A 78 4.38 2.01 -21.52
CA PHE A 78 5.07 1.50 -20.33
C PHE A 78 5.48 0.04 -20.53
N LYS A 79 6.39 -0.43 -19.69
CA LYS A 79 6.79 -1.83 -19.66
C LYS A 79 6.11 -2.52 -18.48
N GLU A 80 5.52 -3.67 -18.71
CA GLU A 80 4.89 -4.47 -17.65
C GLU A 80 5.91 -4.85 -16.58
N GLY A 81 5.46 -4.90 -15.32
CA GLY A 81 6.32 -5.18 -14.18
C GLY A 81 7.19 -4.01 -13.72
N THR A 82 7.07 -2.82 -14.32
CA THR A 82 7.82 -1.63 -13.90
C THR A 82 6.94 -0.66 -13.10
N GLN A 83 7.61 0.17 -12.31
CA GLN A 83 6.93 1.24 -11.57
C GLN A 83 6.50 2.36 -12.52
N VAL A 84 5.27 2.83 -12.33
CA VAL A 84 4.70 3.98 -13.06
C VAL A 84 4.45 5.14 -12.11
N ASN A 85 4.58 6.36 -12.61
CA ASN A 85 4.41 7.58 -11.84
C ASN A 85 3.03 8.20 -12.07
N LYS A 86 2.58 8.98 -11.11
CA LYS A 86 1.33 9.74 -11.25
C LYS A 86 1.41 10.68 -12.48
N GLY A 87 0.41 10.59 -13.37
CA GLY A 87 0.35 11.39 -14.60
C GLY A 87 1.16 10.82 -15.77
N GLN A 88 1.84 9.69 -15.60
CA GLN A 88 2.53 9.03 -16.70
C GLN A 88 1.51 8.47 -17.69
N PRO A 89 1.65 8.73 -19.01
CA PRO A 89 0.81 8.10 -20.01
C PRO A 89 1.10 6.61 -20.09
N LEU A 90 0.03 5.80 -20.08
CA LEU A 90 0.14 4.34 -20.13
C LEU A 90 -0.20 3.78 -21.49
N TYR A 91 -1.29 4.28 -22.07
CA TYR A 91 -1.79 3.82 -23.37
C TYR A 91 -2.14 5.00 -24.26
N LYS A 92 -1.96 4.82 -25.54
CA LYS A 92 -2.46 5.72 -26.57
C LYS A 92 -3.65 5.04 -27.25
N ILE A 93 -4.80 5.70 -27.17
CA ILE A 93 -6.05 5.23 -27.80
C ILE A 93 -6.24 5.99 -29.10
N ASP A 94 -6.79 5.32 -30.11
CA ASP A 94 -7.16 5.94 -31.37
C ASP A 94 -8.22 7.03 -31.14
N SER A 95 -7.88 8.24 -31.54
CA SER A 95 -8.73 9.41 -31.37
C SER A 95 -9.35 9.89 -32.71
N SER A 96 -9.23 9.13 -33.78
CA SER A 96 -9.73 9.53 -35.10
C SER A 96 -11.22 9.86 -35.07
N LEU A 97 -12.05 8.97 -34.57
CA LEU A 97 -13.51 9.18 -34.46
C LEU A 97 -13.88 10.41 -33.61
N TYR A 98 -13.11 10.68 -32.55
CA TYR A 98 -13.34 11.86 -31.72
C TYR A 98 -12.97 13.16 -32.45
N ARG A 99 -11.90 13.15 -33.25
CA ARG A 99 -11.51 14.30 -34.07
C ARG A 99 -12.56 14.57 -35.14
N ASP A 100 -13.01 13.54 -35.84
CA ASP A 100 -14.07 13.66 -36.86
C ASP A 100 -15.33 14.27 -36.25
N SER A 101 -15.72 13.85 -35.03
CA SER A 101 -16.85 14.44 -34.31
C SER A 101 -16.64 15.91 -33.94
N VAL A 102 -15.43 16.28 -33.53
CA VAL A 102 -15.09 17.70 -33.29
C VAL A 102 -15.14 18.52 -34.56
N ASP A 103 -14.61 17.98 -35.70
CA ASP A 103 -14.60 18.66 -36.98
C ASP A 103 -16.01 18.83 -37.55
N GLU A 104 -16.87 17.84 -37.40
CA GLU A 104 -18.30 17.93 -37.74
C GLU A 104 -19.00 19.03 -36.94
N ALA A 105 -18.82 19.05 -35.59
CA ALA A 105 -19.40 20.08 -34.75
C ALA A 105 -18.87 21.48 -35.06
N ALA A 106 -17.58 21.59 -35.43
CA ALA A 106 -17.00 22.87 -35.88
C ALA A 106 -17.57 23.32 -37.19
N GLY A 107 -17.81 22.41 -38.14
CA GLY A 107 -18.48 22.71 -39.43
C GLY A 107 -19.92 23.21 -39.23
N ASN A 108 -20.68 22.54 -38.34
CA ASN A 108 -22.04 22.93 -37.99
C ASN A 108 -22.09 24.32 -37.33
N LEU A 109 -21.13 24.63 -36.47
CA LEU A 109 -21.00 25.98 -35.91
C LEU A 109 -20.66 27.04 -36.95
N ALA A 110 -19.79 26.72 -37.90
CA ALA A 110 -19.45 27.66 -38.99
C ALA A 110 -20.67 27.96 -39.87
N LEU A 111 -21.46 26.93 -40.19
CA LEU A 111 -22.73 27.08 -40.90
C LEU A 111 -23.72 27.98 -40.14
N ALA A 112 -23.91 27.73 -38.84
CA ALA A 112 -24.78 28.55 -38.00
C ALA A 112 -24.32 30.03 -37.97
N LYS A 113 -23.01 30.28 -37.83
CA LYS A 113 -22.45 31.66 -37.89
C LYS A 113 -22.68 32.36 -39.23
N ALA A 114 -22.58 31.62 -40.33
CA ALA A 114 -22.90 32.15 -41.65
C ALA A 114 -24.40 32.53 -41.77
N THR A 115 -25.28 31.70 -41.21
CA THR A 115 -26.72 31.96 -41.15
C THR A 115 -27.05 33.19 -40.31
N VAL A 116 -26.40 33.38 -39.17
CA VAL A 116 -26.54 34.61 -38.36
C VAL A 116 -26.16 35.84 -39.17
N ASN A 117 -25.05 35.80 -39.92
CA ASN A 117 -24.62 36.94 -40.72
C ASN A 117 -25.65 37.28 -41.80
N SER A 118 -26.19 36.32 -42.54
CA SER A 118 -27.18 36.54 -43.58
C SER A 118 -28.50 37.08 -43.01
N THR A 119 -29.01 36.51 -41.93
CA THR A 119 -30.27 36.97 -41.26
C THR A 119 -30.12 38.36 -40.64
N ARG A 120 -28.95 38.65 -40.05
CA ARG A 120 -28.63 40.00 -39.56
C ARG A 120 -28.70 41.03 -40.66
N LEU A 121 -28.02 40.79 -41.78
CA LEU A 121 -28.01 41.71 -42.93
C LEU A 121 -29.42 41.88 -43.48
N GLN A 122 -30.24 40.85 -43.48
CA GLN A 122 -31.65 40.96 -43.92
C GLN A 122 -32.48 41.81 -42.95
N ALA A 123 -32.36 41.57 -41.64
CA ALA A 123 -33.06 42.36 -40.62
C ALA A 123 -32.64 43.84 -40.66
N GLU A 124 -31.33 44.12 -40.80
CA GLU A 124 -30.82 45.48 -40.97
C GLU A 124 -31.41 46.16 -42.22
N ARG A 125 -31.44 45.48 -43.37
CA ARG A 125 -32.02 45.97 -44.59
C ARG A 125 -33.52 46.31 -44.47
N TYR A 126 -34.28 45.40 -43.84
CA TYR A 126 -35.72 45.61 -43.59
C TYR A 126 -35.97 46.76 -42.62
N LYS A 127 -35.09 46.95 -41.64
CA LYS A 127 -35.13 48.10 -40.71
C LYS A 127 -34.94 49.44 -41.42
N GLU A 128 -34.17 49.48 -42.50
CA GLU A 128 -34.07 50.71 -43.33
C GLU A 128 -35.24 50.88 -44.33
N LEU A 129 -35.72 49.78 -44.92
CA LEU A 129 -36.83 49.82 -45.86
C LEU A 129 -38.15 50.20 -45.24
N ILE A 130 -38.39 49.86 -43.99
CA ILE A 130 -39.64 50.25 -43.30
C ILE A 130 -39.78 51.78 -43.16
N LYS A 131 -38.68 52.52 -43.08
CA LYS A 131 -38.67 53.96 -42.94
C LYS A 131 -39.25 54.67 -44.17
N VAL A 132 -39.20 54.01 -45.32
CA VAL A 132 -39.72 54.51 -46.63
C VAL A 132 -40.94 53.70 -47.11
N ASN A 133 -41.60 52.98 -46.17
CA ASN A 133 -42.75 52.13 -46.53
C ASN A 133 -42.46 51.04 -47.55
N GLY A 134 -41.19 50.62 -47.67
CA GLY A 134 -40.77 49.62 -48.66
C GLY A 134 -41.06 48.19 -48.28
N VAL A 135 -41.37 47.93 -46.97
CA VAL A 135 -41.78 46.64 -46.42
C VAL A 135 -42.84 46.83 -45.36
N SER A 136 -43.59 45.78 -45.05
CA SER A 136 -44.55 45.77 -43.98
C SER A 136 -43.90 45.58 -42.59
N GLN A 137 -44.57 46.01 -41.54
CA GLN A 137 -44.12 45.76 -40.14
C GLN A 137 -43.95 44.27 -39.89
N GLN A 138 -44.85 43.44 -40.38
CA GLN A 138 -44.79 41.98 -40.23
C GLN A 138 -43.52 41.36 -40.84
N GLU A 139 -43.09 41.88 -42.02
CA GLU A 139 -41.86 41.43 -42.68
C GLU A 139 -40.60 41.80 -41.88
N LEU A 140 -40.56 42.97 -41.25
CA LEU A 140 -39.50 43.40 -40.37
C LEU A 140 -39.47 42.50 -39.11
N ASP A 141 -40.61 42.26 -38.48
CA ASP A 141 -40.72 41.43 -37.26
C ASP A 141 -40.30 39.98 -37.58
N ASN A 142 -40.68 39.45 -38.73
CA ASN A 142 -40.24 38.13 -39.21
C ASN A 142 -38.72 38.07 -39.42
N ALA A 143 -38.12 39.08 -40.02
CA ALA A 143 -36.67 39.12 -40.24
C ALA A 143 -35.89 39.26 -38.94
N GLN A 144 -36.40 40.03 -37.96
CA GLN A 144 -35.80 40.12 -36.61
C GLN A 144 -35.90 38.79 -35.85
N SER A 145 -37.07 38.14 -35.91
CA SER A 145 -37.28 36.83 -35.29
C SER A 145 -36.35 35.77 -35.89
N ALA A 146 -36.17 35.77 -37.22
CA ALA A 146 -35.25 34.88 -37.90
C ALA A 146 -33.78 35.10 -37.45
N TYR A 147 -33.41 36.37 -37.27
CA TYR A 147 -32.07 36.71 -36.76
C TYR A 147 -31.86 36.21 -35.32
N GLU A 148 -32.83 36.42 -34.43
CA GLU A 148 -32.73 35.92 -33.04
C GLU A 148 -32.71 34.38 -32.97
N GLN A 149 -33.48 33.68 -33.81
CA GLN A 149 -33.44 32.23 -33.96
C GLN A 149 -32.06 31.74 -34.41
N ALA A 150 -31.46 32.42 -35.40
CA ALA A 150 -30.11 32.07 -35.86
C ALA A 150 -29.06 32.26 -34.76
N LYS A 151 -29.16 33.32 -33.95
CA LYS A 151 -28.28 33.52 -32.78
C LYS A 151 -28.42 32.39 -31.77
N ALA A 152 -29.64 31.96 -31.46
CA ALA A 152 -29.87 30.82 -30.56
C ALA A 152 -29.25 29.54 -31.12
N THR A 153 -29.35 29.33 -32.45
CA THR A 153 -28.72 28.16 -33.09
C THR A 153 -27.19 28.17 -32.96
N VAL A 154 -26.54 29.33 -33.04
CA VAL A 154 -25.10 29.44 -32.78
C VAL A 154 -24.77 29.02 -31.35
N ALA A 155 -25.52 29.49 -30.37
CA ALA A 155 -25.29 29.13 -28.97
C ALA A 155 -25.41 27.61 -28.72
N VAL A 156 -26.37 26.95 -29.38
CA VAL A 156 -26.52 25.48 -29.32
C VAL A 156 -25.30 24.79 -29.93
N ASN A 157 -24.87 25.19 -31.13
CA ASN A 157 -23.73 24.57 -31.80
C ASN A 157 -22.40 24.85 -31.07
N GLU A 158 -22.26 25.97 -30.38
CA GLU A 158 -21.11 26.24 -29.51
C GLU A 158 -21.08 25.26 -28.30
N ALA A 159 -22.25 24.96 -27.70
CA ALA A 159 -22.34 23.97 -26.65
C ALA A 159 -22.03 22.56 -27.16
N VAL A 160 -22.52 22.20 -28.37
CA VAL A 160 -22.21 20.89 -28.99
C VAL A 160 -20.72 20.74 -29.24
N LEU A 161 -20.07 21.76 -29.82
CA LEU A 161 -18.62 21.74 -30.04
C LEU A 161 -17.83 21.63 -28.74
N LYS A 162 -18.30 22.31 -27.68
CA LYS A 162 -17.67 22.19 -26.36
C LYS A 162 -17.78 20.78 -25.78
N THR A 163 -18.87 20.08 -26.03
CA THR A 163 -19.07 18.71 -25.57
C THR A 163 -18.26 17.70 -26.37
N ALA A 164 -18.01 17.97 -27.67
CA ALA A 164 -17.22 17.12 -28.54
C ALA A 164 -15.70 17.22 -28.29
N ARG A 165 -15.23 18.23 -27.61
CA ARG A 165 -13.82 18.44 -27.24
C ARG A 165 -13.46 17.75 -25.94
#